data_5c919c1b9408158b883fcc626996be45
#
_entry.id   5c919c1b9408158b883fcc626996be45
#
_cell.length_a   1.000
_cell.length_b   1.000
_cell.length_c   1.000
_cell.angle_alpha   90.00
_cell.angle_beta   90.00
_cell.angle_gamma   90.00
#
_symmetry.space_group_name_H-M   'P 1'
#
loop_
_entity.id
_entity.type
_entity.pdbx_description
1 polymer ?
#
loop_
_entity_poly.entity_id
_entity_poly.type
_entity_poly.pdbx_seq_one_letter_code
_entity_poly.pdbx_strand_id
1 'polypeptide(L)'
;AVGHSGRDTCARRHGLALPLECKPFSVGFRAEHLQTEIDKSLYHGAAGHPALPKGEYQLGEHVSGGRCVYTFCMCPGGTVCAAASEAGGVVTNGMSLHARDGRNANAAVVVSVDGSDFDNDPAKAVAFQRWLEQAAYRAGGGNYLAPRETVGMFLGGRGSRALGAGQPTHTRG
;
A
#
# COMPACT_ATOMS: atom_id res chain seq x y z
N ALA A 1 -3.97 13.61 17.48
CA ALA A 1 -3.42 12.34 16.96
C ALA A 1 -2.14 12.63 16.18
N VAL A 2 -1.08 11.88 16.42
CA VAL A 2 0.24 12.10 15.79
C VAL A 2 0.43 11.25 14.51
N GLY A 3 -0.47 10.32 14.25
CA GLY A 3 -0.46 9.47 13.06
C GLY A 3 0.74 8.52 12.98
N HIS A 4 0.92 7.95 11.78
CA HIS A 4 1.98 6.97 11.49
C HIS A 4 3.40 7.54 11.66
N SER A 5 3.60 8.82 11.40
CA SER A 5 4.90 9.50 11.51
C SER A 5 5.29 9.87 12.95
N GLY A 6 4.41 9.69 13.93
CA GLY A 6 4.64 10.07 15.34
C GLY A 6 5.41 9.03 16.16
N ARG A 7 6.36 8.32 15.58
CA ARG A 7 7.12 7.24 16.23
C ARG A 7 8.00 7.71 17.36
N ASP A 8 8.57 8.90 17.24
CA ASP A 8 9.32 9.60 18.29
C ASP A 8 8.47 9.86 19.53
N THR A 9 7.23 10.30 19.32
CA THR A 9 6.25 10.51 20.40
C THR A 9 5.89 9.18 21.07
N CYS A 10 5.70 8.10 20.31
CA CYS A 10 5.45 6.76 20.87
C CYS A 10 6.65 6.28 21.70
N ALA A 11 7.88 6.43 21.16
CA ALA A 11 9.10 6.06 21.87
C ALA A 11 9.29 6.84 23.18
N ARG A 12 9.02 8.16 23.16
CA ARG A 12 9.08 8.98 24.37
C ARG A 12 8.05 8.55 25.41
N ARG A 13 6.81 8.27 25.01
CA ARG A 13 5.78 7.78 25.93
C ARG A 13 6.14 6.44 26.55
N HIS A 14 6.69 5.53 25.75
CA HIS A 14 7.20 4.24 26.23
C HIS A 14 8.32 4.43 27.26
N GLY A 15 9.29 5.32 26.99
CA GLY A 15 10.37 5.65 27.92
C GLY A 15 9.92 6.32 29.23
N LEU A 16 8.73 6.90 29.26
CA LEU A 16 8.08 7.44 30.45
C LEU A 16 7.21 6.41 31.19
N ALA A 17 7.29 5.13 30.80
CA ALA A 17 6.47 4.05 31.34
C ALA A 17 4.95 4.31 31.29
N LEU A 18 4.50 5.13 30.34
CA LEU A 18 3.07 5.32 30.10
C LEU A 18 2.50 4.08 29.42
N PRO A 19 1.30 3.63 29.82
CA PRO A 19 0.72 2.44 29.22
C PRO A 19 0.44 2.67 27.74
N LEU A 20 0.92 1.75 26.91
CA LEU A 20 0.65 1.68 25.47
C LEU A 20 -0.01 0.35 25.15
N GLU A 21 -0.91 0.37 24.21
CA GLU A 21 -1.62 -0.82 23.72
C GLU A 21 -1.23 -1.08 22.26
N CYS A 22 -0.97 -2.35 21.95
CA CYS A 22 -0.71 -2.77 20.57
C CYS A 22 -2.03 -2.83 19.80
N LYS A 23 -2.24 -1.87 18.88
CA LYS A 23 -3.42 -1.84 18.01
C LYS A 23 -3.17 -2.65 16.75
N PRO A 24 -4.18 -3.36 16.22
CA PRO A 24 -4.10 -3.98 14.91
C PRO A 24 -3.79 -2.95 13.82
N PHE A 25 -3.01 -3.36 12.84
CA PHE A 25 -2.75 -2.58 11.63
C PHE A 25 -2.61 -3.52 10.43
N SER A 26 -2.46 -2.96 9.24
CA SER A 26 -2.36 -3.76 8.03
C SER A 26 -1.12 -3.42 7.25
N VAL A 27 -0.52 -4.44 6.64
CA VAL A 27 0.69 -4.34 5.83
C VAL A 27 0.48 -5.01 4.48
N GLY A 28 1.16 -4.53 3.45
CA GLY A 28 1.02 -5.07 2.11
C GLY A 28 1.68 -4.18 1.06
N PHE A 29 1.14 -4.22 -0.14
CA PHE A 29 1.64 -3.48 -1.28
C PHE A 29 0.49 -2.79 -2.04
N ARG A 30 0.81 -1.91 -2.99
CA ARG A 30 -0.18 -1.36 -3.91
C ARG A 30 -0.13 -2.07 -5.24
N ALA A 31 -1.30 -2.54 -5.69
CA ALA A 31 -1.53 -2.99 -7.05
C ALA A 31 -1.97 -1.79 -7.89
N GLU A 32 -1.31 -1.57 -9.02
CA GLU A 32 -1.66 -0.54 -10.00
C GLU A 32 -2.06 -1.19 -11.32
N HIS A 33 -3.10 -0.69 -11.94
CA HIS A 33 -3.67 -1.21 -13.17
C HIS A 33 -4.35 -0.09 -13.96
N LEU A 34 -4.74 -0.37 -15.21
CA LEU A 34 -5.48 0.60 -16.02
C LEU A 34 -6.89 0.78 -15.47
N GLN A 35 -7.35 2.04 -15.33
CA GLN A 35 -8.72 2.34 -14.96
C GLN A 35 -9.72 1.75 -15.96
N THR A 36 -9.40 1.82 -17.24
CA THR A 36 -10.27 1.30 -18.31
C THR A 36 -10.53 -0.20 -18.22
N GLU A 37 -9.60 -0.98 -17.68
CA GLU A 37 -9.81 -2.43 -17.48
C GLU A 37 -10.79 -2.69 -16.33
N ILE A 38 -10.75 -1.86 -15.28
CA ILE A 38 -11.72 -1.95 -14.19
C ILE A 38 -13.10 -1.52 -14.67
N ASP A 39 -13.20 -0.40 -15.39
CA ASP A 39 -14.47 0.07 -15.96
C ASP A 39 -15.10 -1.01 -16.86
N LYS A 40 -14.32 -1.65 -17.75
CA LYS A 40 -14.79 -2.75 -18.58
C LYS A 40 -15.23 -3.98 -17.80
N SER A 41 -14.47 -4.34 -16.76
CA SER A 41 -14.80 -5.49 -15.92
C SER A 41 -16.12 -5.31 -15.17
N LEU A 42 -16.41 -4.09 -14.71
CA LEU A 42 -17.61 -3.79 -13.93
C LEU A 42 -18.82 -3.44 -14.81
N TYR A 43 -18.61 -2.66 -15.87
CA TYR A 43 -19.69 -2.09 -16.66
C TYR A 43 -19.86 -2.75 -18.04
N HIS A 44 -18.95 -3.66 -18.41
CA HIS A 44 -18.99 -4.39 -19.68
C HIS A 44 -19.16 -3.45 -20.90
N GLY A 45 -20.22 -3.63 -21.69
CA GLY A 45 -20.52 -2.80 -22.85
C GLY A 45 -20.92 -1.35 -22.56
N ALA A 46 -21.20 -1.02 -21.28
CA ALA A 46 -21.52 0.33 -20.86
C ALA A 46 -20.30 1.10 -20.33
N ALA A 47 -19.10 0.50 -20.35
CA ALA A 47 -17.87 1.15 -19.89
C ALA A 47 -17.63 2.46 -20.69
N GLY A 48 -17.35 3.54 -19.95
CA GLY A 48 -17.16 4.85 -20.54
C GLY A 48 -18.44 5.66 -20.76
N HIS A 49 -19.60 5.15 -20.40
CA HIS A 49 -20.86 5.91 -20.48
C HIS A 49 -20.81 7.09 -19.51
N PRO A 50 -21.15 8.34 -19.95
CA PRO A 50 -20.96 9.55 -19.15
C PRO A 50 -21.78 9.62 -17.86
N ALA A 51 -22.85 8.86 -17.75
CA ALA A 51 -23.66 8.77 -16.52
C ALA A 51 -23.10 7.76 -15.49
N LEU A 52 -22.07 6.96 -15.84
CA LEU A 52 -21.47 6.02 -14.91
C LEU A 52 -20.24 6.64 -14.24
N PRO A 53 -20.07 6.44 -12.93
CA PRO A 53 -18.84 6.83 -12.25
C PRO A 53 -17.67 5.95 -12.71
N LYS A 54 -16.45 6.35 -12.36
CA LYS A 54 -15.28 5.46 -12.51
C LYS A 54 -15.46 4.21 -11.67
N GLY A 55 -15.11 3.06 -12.24
CA GLY A 55 -15.22 1.77 -11.57
C GLY A 55 -14.33 1.70 -10.32
N GLU A 56 -14.91 1.21 -9.24
CA GLU A 56 -14.24 0.95 -7.96
C GLU A 56 -14.50 -0.48 -7.53
N TYR A 57 -13.57 -1.07 -6.78
CA TYR A 57 -13.76 -2.40 -6.21
C TYR A 57 -13.28 -2.47 -4.76
N GLN A 58 -13.88 -3.37 -4.03
CA GLN A 58 -13.42 -3.79 -2.71
C GLN A 58 -13.49 -5.31 -2.66
N LEU A 59 -12.36 -5.94 -2.39
CA LEU A 59 -12.20 -7.39 -2.36
C LEU A 59 -11.66 -7.81 -1.01
N GLY A 60 -12.02 -9.00 -0.57
CA GLY A 60 -11.50 -9.58 0.67
C GLY A 60 -11.62 -11.10 0.61
N GLU A 61 -10.61 -11.79 1.12
CA GLU A 61 -10.55 -13.25 1.16
C GLU A 61 -9.90 -13.72 2.46
N HIS A 62 -10.45 -14.75 3.05
CA HIS A 62 -9.85 -15.45 4.18
C HIS A 62 -8.86 -16.49 3.66
N VAL A 63 -7.59 -16.32 4.01
CA VAL A 63 -6.53 -17.25 3.63
C VAL A 63 -6.31 -18.30 4.72
N SER A 64 -5.62 -19.39 4.36
CA SER A 64 -5.20 -20.41 5.29
C SER A 64 -4.41 -19.78 6.46
N GLY A 65 -4.72 -20.15 7.68
CA GLY A 65 -4.15 -19.54 8.89
C GLY A 65 -5.02 -18.44 9.51
N GLY A 66 -6.26 -18.23 9.01
CA GLY A 66 -7.26 -17.37 9.65
C GLY A 66 -7.09 -15.86 9.41
N ARG A 67 -6.11 -15.45 8.61
CA ARG A 67 -5.93 -14.04 8.24
C ARG A 67 -6.83 -13.65 7.08
N CYS A 68 -7.25 -12.39 7.08
CA CYS A 68 -7.96 -11.80 5.95
C CYS A 68 -6.98 -10.97 5.11
N VAL A 69 -6.94 -11.24 3.81
CA VAL A 69 -6.30 -10.37 2.80
C VAL A 69 -7.39 -9.57 2.14
N TYR A 70 -7.22 -8.27 2.03
CA TYR A 70 -8.24 -7.40 1.49
C TYR A 70 -7.66 -6.21 0.75
N THR A 71 -8.47 -5.63 -0.13
CA THR A 71 -8.12 -4.36 -0.79
C THR A 71 -8.57 -3.19 0.07
N PHE A 72 -7.77 -2.14 0.08
CA PHE A 72 -8.03 -0.94 0.86
C PHE A 72 -7.68 0.32 0.08
N CYS A 73 -8.46 1.37 0.30
CA CYS A 73 -8.19 2.69 -0.25
C CYS A 73 -7.91 2.67 -1.76
N MET A 74 -8.85 2.12 -2.53
CA MET A 74 -8.79 2.19 -3.99
C MET A 74 -8.88 3.65 -4.45
N CYS A 75 -8.04 3.99 -5.42
CA CYS A 75 -7.91 5.32 -6.00
C CYS A 75 -8.23 5.26 -7.50
N PRO A 76 -9.49 5.44 -7.92
CA PRO A 76 -9.86 5.48 -9.33
C PRO A 76 -9.22 6.65 -10.05
N GLY A 77 -8.74 6.44 -11.26
CA GLY A 77 -8.05 7.48 -12.04
C GLY A 77 -6.85 8.08 -11.31
N GLY A 78 -6.23 7.28 -10.41
CA GLY A 78 -5.24 7.77 -9.47
C GLY A 78 -3.82 7.30 -9.75
N THR A 79 -2.90 7.81 -8.96
CA THR A 79 -1.47 7.51 -9.03
C THR A 79 -0.98 6.90 -7.72
N VAL A 80 0.08 6.12 -7.81
CA VAL A 80 0.84 5.64 -6.64
C VAL A 80 1.92 6.66 -6.32
N CYS A 81 1.98 7.11 -5.07
CA CYS A 81 2.97 8.08 -4.59
C CYS A 81 3.88 7.44 -3.55
N ALA A 82 5.17 7.63 -3.66
CA ALA A 82 6.11 7.29 -2.60
C ALA A 82 6.05 8.36 -1.48
N ALA A 83 6.23 7.92 -0.24
CA ALA A 83 6.28 8.79 0.93
C ALA A 83 7.30 8.21 1.93
N ALA A 84 7.81 9.05 2.82
CA ALA A 84 8.72 8.63 3.87
C ALA A 84 8.31 9.29 5.20
N SER A 85 8.24 8.50 6.26
CA SER A 85 8.01 8.99 7.62
C SER A 85 9.32 9.19 8.38
N GLU A 86 10.35 8.43 8.01
CA GLU A 86 11.69 8.50 8.60
C GLU A 86 12.76 8.40 7.51
N ALA A 87 13.94 8.94 7.78
CA ALA A 87 15.07 8.81 6.86
C ALA A 87 15.42 7.33 6.60
N GLY A 88 15.62 6.97 5.33
CA GLY A 88 15.95 5.60 4.93
C GLY A 88 14.77 4.63 4.92
N GLY A 89 13.54 5.13 5.02
CA GLY A 89 12.30 4.36 4.87
C GLY A 89 11.48 4.84 3.67
N VAL A 90 10.69 3.96 3.05
CA VAL A 90 9.72 4.32 2.03
C VAL A 90 8.44 3.52 2.17
N VAL A 91 7.32 4.19 1.97
CA VAL A 91 5.97 3.62 1.87
C VAL A 91 5.30 4.12 0.61
N THR A 92 4.16 3.57 0.25
CA THR A 92 3.34 4.01 -0.87
C THR A 92 1.96 4.46 -0.42
N ASN A 93 1.48 5.54 -1.01
CA ASN A 93 0.10 5.99 -0.93
C ASN A 93 -0.55 5.97 -2.31
N GLY A 94 -1.88 5.91 -2.34
CA GLY A 94 -2.65 6.18 -3.55
C GLY A 94 -3.30 7.55 -3.48
N MET A 95 -3.31 8.24 -4.60
CA MET A 95 -3.90 9.58 -4.73
C MET A 95 -4.73 9.66 -5.99
N SER A 96 -5.95 10.19 -5.90
CA SER A 96 -6.77 10.55 -7.05
C SER A 96 -6.97 12.05 -7.09
N LEU A 97 -6.97 12.63 -8.28
CA LEU A 97 -7.49 13.98 -8.49
C LEU A 97 -9.01 13.96 -8.32
N HIS A 98 -9.60 15.12 -8.07
CA HIS A 98 -11.05 15.25 -7.93
C HIS A 98 -11.81 14.73 -9.16
N ALA A 99 -11.29 14.96 -10.36
CA ALA A 99 -11.89 14.49 -11.61
C ALA A 99 -11.82 12.97 -11.80
N ARG A 100 -10.92 12.25 -11.08
CA ARG A 100 -10.71 10.80 -11.21
C ARG A 100 -10.50 10.34 -12.67
N ASP A 101 -9.88 11.17 -13.49
CA ASP A 101 -9.74 11.01 -14.94
C ASP A 101 -8.34 10.52 -15.36
N GLY A 102 -7.50 10.19 -14.40
CA GLY A 102 -6.19 9.61 -14.67
C GLY A 102 -6.29 8.24 -15.37
N ARG A 103 -5.23 7.90 -16.09
CA ARG A 103 -5.13 6.65 -16.86
C ARG A 103 -5.22 5.40 -16.00
N ASN A 104 -4.57 5.43 -14.86
CA ASN A 104 -4.45 4.28 -13.97
C ASN A 104 -5.41 4.38 -12.78
N ALA A 105 -5.62 3.26 -12.12
CA ALA A 105 -6.18 3.14 -10.80
C ALA A 105 -5.24 2.30 -9.94
N ASN A 106 -5.38 2.39 -8.64
CA ASN A 106 -4.61 1.56 -7.73
C ASN A 106 -5.39 1.25 -6.45
N ALA A 107 -5.05 0.16 -5.80
CA ALA A 107 -5.56 -0.21 -4.48
C ALA A 107 -4.44 -0.83 -3.65
N ALA A 108 -4.45 -0.63 -2.34
CA ALA A 108 -3.64 -1.42 -1.44
C ALA A 108 -4.20 -2.84 -1.36
N VAL A 109 -3.33 -3.84 -1.39
CA VAL A 109 -3.61 -5.24 -1.06
C VAL A 109 -2.88 -5.53 0.24
N VAL A 110 -3.62 -5.75 1.30
CA VAL A 110 -3.07 -5.78 2.65
C VAL A 110 -3.56 -6.97 3.46
N VAL A 111 -2.77 -7.37 4.43
CA VAL A 111 -3.12 -8.36 5.46
C VAL A 111 -3.06 -7.70 6.83
N SER A 112 -4.01 -8.03 7.70
CA SER A 112 -4.02 -7.55 9.08
C SER A 112 -2.97 -8.27 9.92
N VAL A 113 -2.31 -7.51 10.77
CA VAL A 113 -1.44 -7.97 11.85
C VAL A 113 -1.91 -7.34 13.16
N ASP A 114 -1.71 -8.02 14.27
CA ASP A 114 -2.19 -7.59 15.57
C ASP A 114 -1.15 -7.82 16.69
N GLY A 115 -1.55 -7.59 17.93
CA GLY A 115 -0.66 -7.71 19.07
C GLY A 115 -0.02 -9.10 19.21
N SER A 116 -0.70 -10.17 18.80
CA SER A 116 -0.18 -11.54 18.89
C SER A 116 1.04 -11.78 18.00
N ASP A 117 1.18 -11.02 16.91
CA ASP A 117 2.35 -11.06 16.02
C ASP A 117 3.60 -10.44 16.66
N PHE A 118 3.43 -9.69 17.75
CA PHE A 118 4.47 -8.86 18.36
C PHE A 118 4.60 -9.09 19.87
N ASP A 119 4.13 -10.22 20.40
CA ASP A 119 4.09 -10.50 21.84
C ASP A 119 3.36 -9.42 22.65
N ASN A 120 2.39 -8.75 22.04
CA ASN A 120 1.68 -7.58 22.56
C ASN A 120 2.60 -6.39 22.95
N ASP A 121 3.78 -6.32 22.35
CA ASP A 121 4.75 -5.25 22.56
C ASP A 121 4.62 -4.18 21.46
N PRO A 122 4.15 -2.96 21.78
CA PRO A 122 4.05 -1.87 20.82
C PRO A 122 5.39 -1.46 20.20
N ALA A 123 6.50 -1.63 20.92
CA ALA A 123 7.82 -1.32 20.39
C ALA A 123 8.24 -2.29 19.28
N LYS A 124 7.91 -3.59 19.43
CA LYS A 124 8.13 -4.59 18.37
C LYS A 124 7.28 -4.31 17.14
N ALA A 125 6.02 -3.92 17.32
CA ALA A 125 5.14 -3.54 16.22
C ALA A 125 5.69 -2.33 15.43
N VAL A 126 6.16 -1.29 16.11
CA VAL A 126 6.81 -0.14 15.46
C VAL A 126 8.12 -0.53 14.78
N ALA A 127 8.93 -1.39 15.41
CA ALA A 127 10.16 -1.89 14.81
C ALA A 127 9.91 -2.69 13.52
N PHE A 128 8.85 -3.50 13.49
CA PHE A 128 8.43 -4.23 12.31
C PHE A 128 8.03 -3.30 11.16
N GLN A 129 7.23 -2.26 11.43
CA GLN A 129 6.88 -1.25 10.41
C GLN A 129 8.15 -0.59 9.84
N ARG A 130 9.05 -0.17 10.72
CA ARG A 130 10.32 0.46 10.32
C ARG A 130 11.18 -0.48 9.48
N TRP A 131 11.24 -1.76 9.85
CA TRP A 131 11.97 -2.76 9.08
C TRP A 131 11.41 -2.93 7.67
N LEU A 132 10.09 -3.01 7.50
CA LEU A 132 9.44 -3.07 6.18
C LEU A 132 9.76 -1.86 5.32
N GLU A 133 9.65 -0.65 5.89
CA GLU A 133 9.93 0.60 5.17
C GLU A 133 11.39 0.70 4.73
N GLN A 134 12.31 0.29 5.60
CA GLN A 134 13.74 0.26 5.27
C GLN A 134 14.07 -0.83 4.23
N ALA A 135 13.40 -1.98 4.29
CA ALA A 135 13.56 -3.02 3.28
C ALA A 135 13.07 -2.52 1.90
N ALA A 136 11.92 -1.86 1.86
CA ALA A 136 11.40 -1.23 0.65
C ALA A 136 12.33 -0.14 0.11
N TYR A 137 12.88 0.72 0.97
CA TYR A 137 13.86 1.74 0.60
C TYR A 137 15.10 1.14 -0.06
N ARG A 138 15.67 0.08 0.54
CA ARG A 138 16.84 -0.61 -0.04
C ARG A 138 16.50 -1.28 -1.37
N ALA A 139 15.36 -1.95 -1.46
CA ALA A 139 14.90 -2.60 -2.68
C ALA A 139 14.61 -1.60 -3.80
N GLY A 140 14.19 -0.38 -3.48
CA GLY A 140 14.00 0.74 -4.41
C GLY A 140 15.29 1.42 -4.86
N GLY A 141 16.45 1.00 -4.35
CA GLY A 141 17.76 1.57 -4.73
C GLY A 141 18.27 2.68 -3.81
N GLY A 142 17.66 2.89 -2.63
CA GLY A 142 18.16 3.83 -1.62
C GLY A 142 17.96 5.32 -1.96
N ASN A 143 16.98 5.64 -2.80
CA ASN A 143 16.74 7.00 -3.30
C ASN A 143 15.27 7.45 -3.16
N TYR A 144 14.54 6.86 -2.22
CA TYR A 144 13.10 7.09 -1.97
C TYR A 144 12.17 6.73 -3.14
N LEU A 145 12.65 5.99 -4.13
CA LEU A 145 11.78 5.34 -5.10
C LEU A 145 11.17 4.07 -4.48
N ALA A 146 9.89 3.89 -4.67
CA ALA A 146 9.24 2.67 -4.23
C ALA A 146 9.67 1.48 -5.12
N PRO A 147 10.01 0.33 -4.53
CA PRO A 147 10.28 -0.88 -5.30
C PRO A 147 9.02 -1.32 -6.04
N ARG A 148 9.17 -1.86 -7.22
CA ARG A 148 8.06 -2.27 -8.07
C ARG A 148 8.39 -3.50 -8.89
N GLU A 149 7.38 -4.30 -9.17
CA GLU A 149 7.44 -5.43 -10.08
C GLU A 149 6.09 -5.64 -10.79
N THR A 150 6.05 -6.47 -11.81
CA THR A 150 4.78 -6.82 -12.46
C THR A 150 4.05 -7.90 -11.66
N VAL A 151 2.71 -7.92 -11.74
CA VAL A 151 1.90 -8.98 -11.12
C VAL A 151 2.34 -10.37 -11.58
N GLY A 152 2.67 -10.53 -12.86
CA GLY A 152 3.17 -11.81 -13.40
C GLY A 152 4.48 -12.26 -12.77
N MET A 153 5.39 -11.33 -12.45
CA MET A 153 6.65 -11.64 -11.75
C MET A 153 6.39 -12.01 -10.29
N PHE A 154 5.54 -11.25 -9.62
CA PHE A 154 5.12 -11.53 -8.25
C PHE A 154 4.52 -12.94 -8.11
N LEU A 155 3.56 -13.28 -8.97
CA LEU A 155 2.92 -14.60 -8.96
C LEU A 155 3.84 -15.74 -9.41
N GLY A 156 4.78 -15.46 -10.33
CA GLY A 156 5.73 -16.44 -10.83
C GLY A 156 6.96 -16.68 -9.95
N GLY A 157 7.10 -15.95 -8.85
CA GLY A 157 8.26 -16.05 -7.92
C GLY A 157 9.60 -15.71 -8.56
N ARG A 158 9.61 -14.99 -9.68
CA ARG A 158 10.82 -14.56 -10.39
C ARG A 158 11.10 -13.10 -10.10
N GLY A 159 12.26 -12.82 -9.57
CA GLY A 159 12.69 -11.46 -9.22
C GLY A 159 12.62 -10.47 -10.38
N SER A 160 12.59 -9.20 -10.03
CA SER A 160 12.39 -8.07 -10.94
C SER A 160 13.39 -8.06 -12.11
N ARG A 161 12.87 -8.11 -13.33
CA ARG A 161 13.55 -7.66 -14.54
C ARG A 161 13.01 -6.28 -14.90
N ALA A 162 13.78 -5.51 -15.70
CA ALA A 162 13.36 -4.21 -16.19
C ALA A 162 11.91 -4.25 -16.68
N LEU A 163 11.08 -3.33 -16.18
CA LEU A 163 9.68 -3.21 -16.59
C LEU A 163 9.62 -2.80 -18.05
N GLY A 164 8.85 -3.51 -18.86
CA GLY A 164 8.56 -3.13 -20.25
C GLY A 164 7.72 -1.86 -20.33
N ALA A 165 7.24 -1.53 -21.55
CA ALA A 165 6.56 -0.26 -21.89
C ALA A 165 5.25 0.03 -21.13
N GLY A 166 4.73 -0.90 -20.33
CA GLY A 166 3.61 -0.66 -19.42
C GLY A 166 4.11 0.15 -18.21
N GLN A 167 4.22 1.46 -18.35
CA GLN A 167 4.78 2.34 -17.32
C GLN A 167 3.80 2.48 -16.16
N PRO A 168 4.18 2.12 -14.91
CA PRO A 168 3.46 2.57 -13.73
C PRO A 168 3.49 4.10 -13.65
N THR A 169 2.50 4.68 -13.00
CA THR A 169 2.53 6.10 -12.70
C THR A 169 3.76 6.43 -11.89
N HIS A 170 4.47 7.50 -12.25
CA HIS A 170 5.70 7.86 -11.58
C HIS A 170 5.42 8.30 -10.16
N THR A 171 6.03 7.60 -9.22
CA THR A 171 6.23 8.08 -7.88
C THR A 171 7.37 9.11 -7.89
N ARG A 172 7.04 10.36 -8.04
CA ARG A 172 7.92 11.45 -7.61
C ARG A 172 7.42 11.89 -6.25
N GLY A 173 8.19 11.58 -5.22
CA GLY A 173 8.08 12.23 -3.94
C GLY A 173 8.72 13.60 -4.02
#